data_cf88bc9fd35106c665e10135fb644117
#
_entry.id   cf88bc9fd35106c665e10135fb644117
#
_cell.length_a   1.000
_cell.length_b   1.000
_cell.length_c   1.000
_cell.angle_alpha   90.00
_cell.angle_beta   90.00
_cell.angle_gamma   90.00
#
_symmetry.space_group_name_H-M   'P 1'
#
loop_
_entity.id
_entity.type
_entity.pdbx_description
1 polymer ?
#
loop_
_entity_poly.entity_id
_entity_poly.type
_entity_poly.pdbx_seq_one_letter_code
_entity_poly.pdbx_strand_id
1 'polypeptide(L)'
;MNNLLLIDGHSIMNRAFYGIPMLTNHEGIHTNAIYGFINIMLKAMEDEKSDHIAVAFDLKAPTFRHKMYEMYKGTRKPMPAELHEQVPVIKEILASMNIPVITLEGYEADDILGTVGKKAQSLGYNVVILSGDRDLLQLADEHIKIRLPKTIKGRTEIENYYPEDVMEKYMATPSEFIDLKALMGDSSDNIPGVPGIGEKTAMSIISKYHSIENAYEHVEELTPAKAKNSLRENYDLAKLSKVLATIETDAPVEFNIEDSAIGNIFTKEAYELFTRYELKSLLKYFDKSSFEQKDIPEEIII
;
A
#
# COMPACT_ATOMS: atom_id res chain seq x y z
N MET A 1 18.75 -13.08 6.66
CA MET A 1 17.84 -12.72 5.56
C MET A 1 17.48 -11.26 5.79
N ASN A 2 17.62 -10.38 4.81
CA ASN A 2 17.30 -8.97 4.98
C ASN A 2 15.79 -8.76 4.96
N ASN A 3 15.32 -7.76 5.72
CA ASN A 3 13.90 -7.45 5.85
C ASN A 3 13.61 -6.11 5.14
N LEU A 4 12.81 -6.12 4.09
CA LEU A 4 12.38 -4.94 3.35
C LEU A 4 10.96 -4.55 3.76
N LEU A 5 10.80 -3.30 4.22
CA LEU A 5 9.49 -2.68 4.46
C LEU A 5 9.10 -1.82 3.26
N LEU A 6 8.05 -2.18 2.58
CA LEU A 6 7.41 -1.40 1.53
C LEU A 6 6.14 -0.75 2.07
N ILE A 7 5.95 0.55 1.83
CA ILE A 7 4.81 1.30 2.36
C ILE A 7 4.01 1.91 1.22
N ASP A 8 2.70 1.70 1.25
CA ASP A 8 1.73 2.43 0.44
C ASP A 8 1.54 3.84 1.03
N GLY A 9 2.15 4.81 0.38
CA GLY A 9 2.21 6.18 0.87
C GLY A 9 0.84 6.83 1.02
N HIS A 10 -0.01 6.76 -0.01
CA HIS A 10 -1.33 7.37 0.04
C HIS A 10 -2.26 6.67 1.02
N SER A 11 -2.24 5.35 1.08
CA SER A 11 -3.07 4.59 2.00
C SER A 11 -2.76 4.91 3.46
N ILE A 12 -1.46 4.94 3.82
CA ILE A 12 -1.05 5.26 5.19
C ILE A 12 -1.28 6.74 5.52
N MET A 13 -1.09 7.67 4.56
CA MET A 13 -1.44 9.08 4.73
C MET A 13 -2.94 9.27 5.00
N ASN A 14 -3.81 8.64 4.20
CA ASN A 14 -5.26 8.67 4.42
C ASN A 14 -5.63 8.13 5.79
N ARG A 15 -5.06 6.99 6.17
CA ARG A 15 -5.30 6.42 7.49
C ARG A 15 -4.91 7.36 8.62
N ALA A 16 -3.74 7.97 8.53
CA ALA A 16 -3.26 8.92 9.53
C ALA A 16 -4.16 10.17 9.60
N PHE A 17 -4.57 10.68 8.43
CA PHE A 17 -5.43 11.87 8.33
C PHE A 17 -6.76 11.68 9.06
N TYR A 18 -7.43 10.55 8.85
CA TYR A 18 -8.71 10.28 9.51
C TYR A 18 -8.57 9.67 10.91
N GLY A 19 -7.40 9.17 11.26
CA GLY A 19 -7.12 8.55 12.56
C GLY A 19 -6.66 9.53 13.65
N ILE A 20 -6.19 10.71 13.26
CA ILE A 20 -5.64 11.73 14.17
C ILE A 20 -6.44 13.03 14.03
N PRO A 21 -6.81 13.67 15.16
CA PRO A 21 -7.43 14.99 15.11
C PRO A 21 -6.60 15.98 14.29
N MET A 22 -7.26 16.93 13.65
CA MET A 22 -6.61 17.94 12.84
C MET A 22 -5.54 18.69 13.66
N LEU A 23 -4.32 18.70 13.14
CA LEU A 23 -3.18 19.43 13.67
C LEU A 23 -2.67 20.40 12.60
N THR A 24 -2.28 21.61 13.01
CA THR A 24 -1.66 22.62 12.16
C THR A 24 -0.41 23.18 12.83
N ASN A 25 0.59 23.53 12.03
CA ASN A 25 1.73 24.31 12.52
C ASN A 25 1.40 25.81 12.57
N HIS A 26 2.34 26.64 13.01
CA HIS A 26 2.17 28.11 13.09
C HIS A 26 2.03 28.80 11.73
N GLU A 27 2.43 28.17 10.63
CA GLU A 27 2.23 28.62 9.25
C GLU A 27 0.82 28.30 8.73
N GLY A 28 -0.01 27.57 9.51
CA GLY A 28 -1.36 27.14 9.12
C GLY A 28 -1.38 25.88 8.27
N ILE A 29 -0.25 25.19 8.08
CA ILE A 29 -0.15 23.93 7.31
C ILE A 29 -0.64 22.79 8.18
N HIS A 30 -1.52 21.94 7.64
CA HIS A 30 -1.98 20.73 8.32
C HIS A 30 -0.84 19.71 8.43
N THR A 31 -0.73 19.05 9.58
CA THR A 31 0.40 18.14 9.89
C THR A 31 -0.03 16.80 10.51
N ASN A 32 -1.34 16.59 10.74
CA ASN A 32 -1.84 15.37 11.37
C ASN A 32 -1.54 14.10 10.56
N ALA A 33 -1.68 14.14 9.23
CA ALA A 33 -1.39 12.98 8.39
C ALA A 33 0.12 12.69 8.35
N ILE A 34 0.96 13.73 8.28
CA ILE A 34 2.43 13.61 8.33
C ILE A 34 2.85 12.97 9.66
N TYR A 35 2.35 13.53 10.77
CA TYR A 35 2.65 13.05 12.12
C TYR A 35 2.29 11.58 12.29
N GLY A 36 1.08 11.21 11.84
CA GLY A 36 0.61 9.83 11.94
C GLY A 36 1.36 8.88 11.02
N PHE A 37 1.67 9.30 9.80
CA PHE A 37 2.45 8.52 8.86
C PHE A 37 3.83 8.15 9.45
N ILE A 38 4.57 9.15 9.95
CA ILE A 38 5.90 8.93 10.54
C ILE A 38 5.81 7.97 11.74
N ASN A 39 4.82 8.14 12.63
CA ASN A 39 4.64 7.23 13.76
C ASN A 39 4.36 5.78 13.31
N ILE A 40 3.47 5.60 12.32
CA ILE A 40 3.14 4.26 11.79
C ILE A 40 4.37 3.64 11.14
N MET A 41 5.11 4.42 10.34
CA MET A 41 6.35 4.00 9.67
C MET A 41 7.42 3.56 10.69
N LEU A 42 7.76 4.41 11.65
CA LEU A 42 8.78 4.09 12.66
C LEU A 42 8.39 2.87 13.48
N LYS A 43 7.10 2.75 13.84
CA LYS A 43 6.61 1.57 14.56
C LYS A 43 6.70 0.30 13.71
N ALA A 44 6.38 0.37 12.43
CA ALA A 44 6.49 -0.77 11.54
C ALA A 44 7.97 -1.19 11.33
N MET A 45 8.88 -0.24 11.18
CA MET A 45 10.32 -0.51 11.09
C MET A 45 10.83 -1.25 12.32
N GLU A 46 10.42 -0.81 13.53
CA GLU A 46 10.79 -1.44 14.80
C GLU A 46 10.22 -2.87 14.91
N ASP A 47 8.91 -3.02 14.68
CA ASP A 47 8.22 -4.30 14.81
C ASP A 47 8.77 -5.36 13.85
N GLU A 48 9.09 -4.95 12.61
CA GLU A 48 9.55 -5.84 11.54
C GLU A 48 11.09 -5.97 11.48
N LYS A 49 11.81 -5.21 12.32
CA LYS A 49 13.28 -5.16 12.31
C LYS A 49 13.82 -4.95 10.90
N SER A 50 13.27 -3.94 10.23
CA SER A 50 13.56 -3.68 8.83
C SER A 50 14.98 -3.21 8.62
N ASP A 51 15.69 -3.80 7.67
CA ASP A 51 17.03 -3.38 7.22
C ASP A 51 16.92 -2.43 6.00
N HIS A 52 15.79 -2.51 5.29
CA HIS A 52 15.51 -1.76 4.07
C HIS A 52 14.10 -1.18 4.15
N ILE A 53 13.91 0.00 3.55
CA ILE A 53 12.60 0.66 3.50
C ILE A 53 12.45 1.46 2.21
N ALA A 54 11.25 1.42 1.60
CA ALA A 54 10.85 2.33 0.53
C ALA A 54 9.35 2.63 0.61
N VAL A 55 8.95 3.78 0.08
CA VAL A 55 7.56 4.23 0.07
C VAL A 55 7.10 4.44 -1.37
N ALA A 56 6.03 3.78 -1.78
CA ALA A 56 5.41 3.98 -3.09
C ALA A 56 4.28 5.03 -3.01
N PHE A 57 4.20 5.91 -4.02
CA PHE A 57 3.11 6.86 -4.16
C PHE A 57 2.55 6.84 -5.58
N ASP A 58 1.23 6.94 -5.70
CA ASP A 58 0.59 7.19 -6.98
C ASP A 58 0.97 8.56 -7.54
N LEU A 59 1.02 8.65 -8.87
CA LEU A 59 1.08 9.91 -9.60
C LEU A 59 -0.34 10.36 -9.98
N LYS A 60 -0.50 11.68 -10.13
CA LYS A 60 -1.75 12.26 -10.65
C LYS A 60 -1.81 12.13 -12.18
N ALA A 61 -1.77 10.91 -12.67
CA ALA A 61 -1.83 10.59 -14.08
C ALA A 61 -2.74 9.36 -14.31
N PRO A 62 -3.41 9.25 -15.45
CA PRO A 62 -4.18 8.06 -15.78
C PRO A 62 -3.27 6.84 -15.86
N THR A 63 -3.71 5.75 -15.23
CA THR A 63 -3.02 4.46 -15.31
C THR A 63 -3.53 3.64 -16.50
N PHE A 64 -2.90 2.50 -16.79
CA PHE A 64 -3.38 1.58 -17.82
C PHE A 64 -4.82 1.10 -17.55
N ARG A 65 -5.23 0.99 -16.26
CA ARG A 65 -6.60 0.62 -15.89
C ARG A 65 -7.62 1.68 -16.33
N HIS A 66 -7.30 2.96 -16.19
CA HIS A 66 -8.16 4.06 -16.69
C HIS A 66 -8.30 4.04 -18.22
N LYS A 67 -7.23 3.66 -18.94
CA LYS A 67 -7.27 3.52 -20.41
C LYS A 67 -8.12 2.32 -20.83
N MET A 68 -8.17 1.28 -20.02
CA MET A 68 -8.94 0.05 -20.28
C MET A 68 -10.42 0.21 -19.89
N TYR A 69 -10.70 0.94 -18.81
CA TYR A 69 -12.05 1.16 -18.29
C TYR A 69 -12.19 2.59 -17.77
N GLU A 70 -12.82 3.45 -18.53
CA GLU A 70 -12.95 4.89 -18.25
C GLU A 70 -13.59 5.18 -16.87
N MET A 71 -14.49 4.30 -16.44
CA MET A 71 -15.18 4.43 -15.14
C MET A 71 -14.36 3.96 -13.95
N TYR A 72 -13.14 3.42 -14.17
CA TYR A 72 -12.26 2.97 -13.09
C TYR A 72 -11.95 4.11 -12.13
N LYS A 73 -12.17 3.89 -10.82
CA LYS A 73 -12.06 4.91 -9.75
C LYS A 73 -12.89 6.19 -9.96
N GLY A 74 -13.80 6.20 -10.96
CA GLY A 74 -14.59 7.37 -11.35
C GLY A 74 -15.58 7.85 -10.28
N THR A 75 -15.91 7.02 -9.30
CA THR A 75 -16.78 7.35 -8.16
C THR A 75 -16.03 7.85 -6.93
N ARG A 76 -14.68 7.81 -6.95
CA ARG A 76 -13.86 8.27 -5.82
C ARG A 76 -14.01 9.78 -5.63
N LYS A 77 -14.26 10.19 -4.39
CA LYS A 77 -14.24 11.61 -4.02
C LYS A 77 -12.81 12.16 -4.12
N PRO A 78 -12.64 13.43 -4.50
CA PRO A 78 -11.33 14.04 -4.50
C PRO A 78 -10.73 14.03 -3.10
N MET A 79 -9.40 13.96 -3.04
CA MET A 79 -8.65 14.07 -1.78
C MET A 79 -8.97 15.41 -1.11
N PRO A 80 -9.26 15.45 0.21
CA PRO A 80 -9.43 16.70 0.94
C PRO A 80 -8.22 17.63 0.75
N ALA A 81 -8.45 18.94 0.67
CA ALA A 81 -7.38 19.92 0.46
C ALA A 81 -6.32 19.85 1.56
N GLU A 82 -6.78 19.66 2.79
CA GLU A 82 -5.95 19.54 4.00
C GLU A 82 -5.05 18.29 4.00
N LEU A 83 -5.45 17.23 3.31
CA LEU A 83 -4.59 16.06 3.10
C LEU A 83 -3.67 16.27 1.89
N HIS A 84 -4.21 16.87 0.82
CA HIS A 84 -3.47 17.10 -0.41
C HIS A 84 -2.21 17.96 -0.19
N GLU A 85 -2.28 19.00 0.65
CA GLU A 85 -1.13 19.84 0.96
C GLU A 85 -0.04 19.13 1.77
N GLN A 86 -0.39 18.07 2.51
CA GLN A 86 0.55 17.28 3.29
C GLN A 86 1.37 16.27 2.46
N VAL A 87 0.88 15.89 1.26
CA VAL A 87 1.56 14.89 0.41
C VAL A 87 2.95 15.37 -0.06
N PRO A 88 3.14 16.59 -0.59
CA PRO A 88 4.49 17.05 -0.95
C PRO A 88 5.41 17.18 0.28
N VAL A 89 4.86 17.58 1.43
CA VAL A 89 5.64 17.73 2.67
C VAL A 89 6.16 16.38 3.17
N ILE A 90 5.32 15.34 3.18
CA ILE A 90 5.81 14.00 3.61
C ILE A 90 6.89 13.47 2.68
N LYS A 91 6.79 13.72 1.37
CA LYS A 91 7.83 13.32 0.40
C LYS A 91 9.15 14.06 0.66
N GLU A 92 9.09 15.35 0.98
CA GLU A 92 10.26 16.14 1.37
C GLU A 92 10.90 15.60 2.67
N ILE A 93 10.09 15.27 3.67
CA ILE A 93 10.55 14.68 4.91
C ILE A 93 11.20 13.30 4.67
N LEU A 94 10.57 12.42 3.89
CA LEU A 94 11.13 11.10 3.56
C LEU A 94 12.47 11.24 2.85
N ALA A 95 12.59 12.17 1.89
CA ALA A 95 13.85 12.44 1.20
C ALA A 95 14.94 12.92 2.19
N SER A 96 14.60 13.83 3.11
CA SER A 96 15.54 14.29 4.15
C SER A 96 15.95 13.19 5.13
N MET A 97 15.10 12.17 5.31
CA MET A 97 15.38 10.96 6.09
C MET A 97 16.16 9.90 5.30
N ASN A 98 16.57 10.17 4.06
CA ASN A 98 17.19 9.19 3.15
C ASN A 98 16.31 7.96 2.88
N ILE A 99 14.98 8.14 2.89
CA ILE A 99 14.01 7.07 2.59
C ILE A 99 13.54 7.23 1.15
N PRO A 100 13.79 6.24 0.26
CA PRO A 100 13.39 6.31 -1.14
C PRO A 100 11.87 6.41 -1.30
N VAL A 101 11.46 7.31 -2.19
CA VAL A 101 10.08 7.44 -2.66
C VAL A 101 10.02 6.96 -4.11
N ILE A 102 9.20 5.95 -4.37
CA ILE A 102 9.06 5.34 -5.70
C ILE A 102 7.74 5.79 -6.31
N THR A 103 7.78 6.22 -7.56
CA THR A 103 6.60 6.56 -8.36
C THR A 103 6.81 6.06 -9.78
N LEU A 104 5.74 5.69 -10.49
CA LEU A 104 5.83 5.26 -11.88
C LEU A 104 4.61 5.76 -12.65
N GLU A 105 4.84 6.47 -13.76
CA GLU A 105 3.76 6.96 -14.60
C GLU A 105 3.04 5.79 -15.30
N GLY A 106 1.71 5.84 -15.32
CA GLY A 106 0.88 4.81 -15.93
C GLY A 106 0.56 3.61 -15.05
N TYR A 107 1.13 3.54 -13.85
CA TYR A 107 0.93 2.47 -12.86
C TYR A 107 0.49 3.05 -11.52
N GLU A 108 -0.05 2.20 -10.66
CA GLU A 108 -0.48 2.55 -9.31
C GLU A 108 0.60 2.16 -8.29
N ALA A 109 0.51 2.72 -7.07
CA ALA A 109 1.41 2.36 -5.98
C ALA A 109 1.40 0.85 -5.71
N ASP A 110 0.24 0.19 -5.82
CA ASP A 110 0.09 -1.25 -5.64
C ASP A 110 0.91 -2.07 -6.65
N ASP A 111 0.96 -1.62 -7.92
CA ASP A 111 1.77 -2.25 -8.97
C ASP A 111 3.28 -2.10 -8.66
N ILE A 112 3.68 -0.93 -8.15
CA ILE A 112 5.05 -0.68 -7.70
C ILE A 112 5.40 -1.60 -6.53
N LEU A 113 4.53 -1.67 -5.51
CA LEU A 113 4.72 -2.52 -4.33
C LEU A 113 4.80 -4.00 -4.71
N GLY A 114 3.92 -4.45 -5.62
CA GLY A 114 3.92 -5.82 -6.13
C GLY A 114 5.21 -6.15 -6.89
N THR A 115 5.62 -5.28 -7.81
CA THR A 115 6.82 -5.47 -8.62
C THR A 115 8.09 -5.48 -7.77
N VAL A 116 8.28 -4.46 -6.91
CA VAL A 116 9.45 -4.37 -6.02
C VAL A 116 9.45 -5.50 -5.01
N GLY A 117 8.28 -5.86 -4.46
CA GLY A 117 8.14 -6.96 -3.50
C GLY A 117 8.55 -8.32 -4.10
N LYS A 118 8.05 -8.64 -5.30
CA LYS A 118 8.42 -9.89 -6.00
C LYS A 118 9.90 -9.91 -6.41
N LYS A 119 10.43 -8.78 -6.87
CA LYS A 119 11.87 -8.66 -7.18
C LYS A 119 12.71 -8.87 -5.91
N ALA A 120 12.36 -8.24 -4.78
CA ALA A 120 13.08 -8.41 -3.52
C ALA A 120 13.02 -9.86 -3.02
N GLN A 121 11.84 -10.49 -3.09
CA GLN A 121 11.66 -11.91 -2.76
C GLN A 121 12.61 -12.79 -3.58
N SER A 122 12.71 -12.56 -4.89
CA SER A 122 13.60 -13.33 -5.78
C SER A 122 15.09 -13.17 -5.44
N LEU A 123 15.45 -12.07 -4.78
CA LEU A 123 16.79 -11.79 -4.27
C LEU A 123 17.01 -12.30 -2.83
N GLY A 124 16.03 -12.98 -2.24
CA GLY A 124 16.15 -13.59 -0.92
C GLY A 124 15.81 -12.66 0.25
N TYR A 125 15.05 -11.57 0.02
CA TYR A 125 14.53 -10.73 1.09
C TYR A 125 13.22 -11.28 1.67
N ASN A 126 12.99 -11.05 2.96
CA ASN A 126 11.65 -11.05 3.50
C ASN A 126 11.03 -9.66 3.26
N VAL A 127 9.83 -9.63 2.74
CA VAL A 127 9.14 -8.39 2.40
C VAL A 127 7.92 -8.19 3.28
N VAL A 128 7.75 -6.99 3.80
CA VAL A 128 6.53 -6.57 4.48
C VAL A 128 5.92 -5.43 3.69
N ILE A 129 4.68 -5.59 3.22
CA ILE A 129 3.93 -4.53 2.55
C ILE A 129 2.93 -3.95 3.56
N LEU A 130 3.13 -2.68 3.92
CA LEU A 130 2.27 -1.93 4.83
C LEU A 130 1.29 -1.06 4.04
N SER A 131 0.01 -1.39 4.08
CA SER A 131 -1.07 -0.63 3.44
C SER A 131 -2.38 -0.81 4.21
N GLY A 132 -3.37 0.03 3.97
CA GLY A 132 -4.75 -0.18 4.37
C GLY A 132 -5.59 -0.89 3.32
N ASP A 133 -5.03 -1.15 2.13
CA ASP A 133 -5.74 -1.77 1.02
C ASP A 133 -5.65 -3.30 1.07
N ARG A 134 -6.82 -3.94 0.99
CA ARG A 134 -6.94 -5.40 0.99
C ARG A 134 -6.59 -6.03 -0.35
N ASP A 135 -6.56 -5.26 -1.42
CA ASP A 135 -6.24 -5.79 -2.74
C ASP A 135 -4.82 -6.34 -2.79
N LEU A 136 -3.94 -5.80 -1.94
CA LEU A 136 -2.59 -6.30 -1.73
C LEU A 136 -2.51 -7.72 -1.15
N LEU A 137 -3.62 -8.27 -0.61
CA LEU A 137 -3.66 -9.66 -0.13
C LEU A 137 -3.33 -10.68 -1.22
N GLN A 138 -3.56 -10.34 -2.49
CA GLN A 138 -3.17 -11.16 -3.63
C GLN A 138 -1.66 -11.35 -3.77
N LEU A 139 -0.86 -10.49 -3.12
CA LEU A 139 0.61 -10.55 -3.14
C LEU A 139 1.19 -11.39 -2.00
N ALA A 140 0.38 -11.79 -1.02
CA ALA A 140 0.85 -12.58 0.13
C ALA A 140 1.53 -13.87 -0.32
N ASP A 141 2.70 -14.17 0.27
CA ASP A 141 3.55 -15.30 -0.09
C ASP A 141 4.34 -15.75 1.17
N GLU A 142 5.05 -16.85 1.12
CA GLU A 142 5.88 -17.32 2.25
C GLU A 142 6.90 -16.26 2.71
N HIS A 143 7.35 -15.39 1.80
CA HIS A 143 8.32 -14.32 2.06
C HIS A 143 7.74 -12.92 1.87
N ILE A 144 6.47 -12.79 1.52
CA ILE A 144 5.78 -11.49 1.41
C ILE A 144 4.59 -11.47 2.38
N LYS A 145 4.72 -10.69 3.43
CA LYS A 145 3.68 -10.46 4.42
C LYS A 145 2.94 -9.15 4.13
N ILE A 146 1.61 -9.20 4.14
CA ILE A 146 0.78 -8.01 4.06
C ILE A 146 0.38 -7.58 5.47
N ARG A 147 0.72 -6.34 5.81
CA ARG A 147 0.46 -5.74 7.11
C ARG A 147 -0.60 -4.67 6.97
N LEU A 148 -1.81 -4.95 7.48
CA LEU A 148 -2.98 -4.07 7.37
C LEU A 148 -3.29 -3.44 8.74
N PRO A 149 -3.04 -2.14 8.94
CA PRO A 149 -3.50 -1.44 10.11
C PRO A 149 -5.03 -1.32 10.08
N LYS A 150 -5.71 -1.66 11.17
CA LYS A 150 -7.16 -1.59 11.32
C LYS A 150 -7.54 -0.81 12.58
N THR A 151 -8.62 -0.06 12.52
CA THR A 151 -9.13 0.61 13.72
C THR A 151 -10.26 -0.22 14.32
N ILE A 152 -10.04 -0.75 15.53
CA ILE A 152 -11.02 -1.51 16.28
C ILE A 152 -11.29 -0.76 17.60
N LYS A 153 -12.55 -0.33 17.81
CA LYS A 153 -12.96 0.39 19.01
C LYS A 153 -12.06 1.58 19.37
N GLY A 154 -11.62 2.34 18.34
CA GLY A 154 -10.77 3.53 18.50
C GLY A 154 -9.28 3.25 18.75
N ARG A 155 -8.85 1.99 18.68
CA ARG A 155 -7.44 1.59 18.76
C ARG A 155 -6.97 1.06 17.42
N THR A 156 -5.72 1.34 17.08
CA THR A 156 -5.08 0.73 15.91
C THR A 156 -4.60 -0.66 16.29
N GLU A 157 -5.13 -1.66 15.61
CA GLU A 157 -4.64 -3.04 15.63
C GLU A 157 -4.01 -3.34 14.28
N ILE A 158 -3.06 -4.27 14.25
CA ILE A 158 -2.40 -4.70 13.02
C ILE A 158 -2.85 -6.11 12.70
N GLU A 159 -3.43 -6.30 11.53
CA GLU A 159 -3.67 -7.61 10.97
C GLU A 159 -2.50 -7.95 10.03
N ASN A 160 -1.86 -9.09 10.25
CA ASN A 160 -0.82 -9.62 9.36
C ASN A 160 -1.42 -10.76 8.54
N TYR A 161 -1.04 -10.83 7.27
CA TYR A 161 -1.52 -11.85 6.35
C TYR A 161 -0.37 -12.52 5.63
N TYR A 162 -0.25 -13.80 5.81
CA TYR A 162 0.44 -14.77 4.98
C TYR A 162 -0.58 -15.56 4.14
N PRO A 163 -0.19 -16.45 3.23
CA PRO A 163 -1.13 -17.23 2.42
C PRO A 163 -2.18 -17.99 3.22
N GLU A 164 -1.81 -18.56 4.37
CA GLU A 164 -2.71 -19.28 5.26
C GLU A 164 -3.78 -18.39 5.88
N ASP A 165 -3.42 -17.14 6.25
CA ASP A 165 -4.37 -16.17 6.82
C ASP A 165 -5.39 -15.71 5.78
N VAL A 166 -4.96 -15.57 4.51
CA VAL A 166 -5.86 -15.26 3.39
C VAL A 166 -6.82 -16.43 3.17
N MET A 167 -6.30 -17.67 3.13
CA MET A 167 -7.10 -18.88 2.98
C MET A 167 -8.12 -19.04 4.12
N GLU A 168 -7.70 -18.83 5.37
CA GLU A 168 -8.60 -18.95 6.54
C GLU A 168 -9.75 -17.94 6.45
N LYS A 169 -9.45 -16.72 6.07
CA LYS A 169 -10.41 -15.61 6.10
C LYS A 169 -11.33 -15.56 4.88
N TYR A 170 -10.80 -15.87 3.69
CA TYR A 170 -11.49 -15.68 2.41
C TYR A 170 -11.80 -16.98 1.68
N MET A 171 -11.38 -18.14 2.21
CA MET A 171 -11.52 -19.45 1.56
C MET A 171 -10.90 -19.48 0.15
N ALA A 172 -9.85 -18.72 -0.05
CA ALA A 172 -9.14 -18.53 -1.31
C ALA A 172 -7.65 -18.33 -1.05
N THR A 173 -6.81 -18.85 -1.93
CA THR A 173 -5.38 -18.52 -1.93
C THR A 173 -5.17 -17.05 -2.34
N PRO A 174 -3.99 -16.45 -2.08
CA PRO A 174 -3.69 -15.10 -2.58
C PRO A 174 -3.95 -14.92 -4.08
N SER A 175 -3.59 -15.87 -4.92
CA SER A 175 -3.87 -15.81 -6.36
C SER A 175 -5.36 -15.91 -6.69
N GLU A 176 -6.12 -16.74 -5.97
CA GLU A 176 -7.57 -16.87 -6.12
C GLU A 176 -8.34 -15.65 -5.58
N PHE A 177 -7.70 -14.84 -4.73
CA PHE A 177 -8.29 -13.60 -4.24
C PHE A 177 -8.62 -12.62 -5.38
N ILE A 178 -7.85 -12.66 -6.48
CA ILE A 178 -8.13 -11.90 -7.70
C ILE A 178 -9.47 -12.32 -8.31
N ASP A 179 -9.70 -13.63 -8.40
CA ASP A 179 -10.95 -14.19 -8.95
C ASP A 179 -12.15 -13.90 -8.05
N LEU A 180 -11.92 -13.87 -6.73
CA LEU A 180 -12.93 -13.46 -5.77
C LEU A 180 -13.35 -12.01 -6.00
N LYS A 181 -12.37 -11.09 -6.18
CA LYS A 181 -12.62 -9.69 -6.54
C LYS A 181 -13.27 -9.55 -7.91
N ALA A 182 -12.91 -10.38 -8.88
CA ALA A 182 -13.53 -10.40 -10.20
C ALA A 182 -15.03 -10.72 -10.15
N LEU A 183 -15.46 -11.59 -9.25
CA LEU A 183 -16.87 -11.92 -9.06
C LEU A 183 -17.62 -10.86 -8.27
N MET A 184 -17.10 -10.44 -7.10
CA MET A 184 -17.83 -9.52 -6.22
C MET A 184 -17.72 -8.05 -6.64
N GLY A 185 -16.72 -7.70 -7.46
CA GLY A 185 -16.39 -6.31 -7.79
C GLY A 185 -15.78 -5.55 -6.62
N ASP A 186 -15.55 -4.26 -6.85
CA ASP A 186 -15.12 -3.31 -5.84
C ASP A 186 -15.77 -1.94 -6.04
N SER A 187 -16.59 -1.52 -5.09
CA SER A 187 -17.28 -0.23 -5.16
C SER A 187 -16.35 0.96 -4.95
N SER A 188 -15.21 0.78 -4.25
CA SER A 188 -14.24 1.85 -4.01
C SER A 188 -13.45 2.19 -5.27
N ASP A 189 -13.17 1.19 -6.10
CA ASP A 189 -12.45 1.33 -7.37
C ASP A 189 -13.38 1.33 -8.58
N ASN A 190 -14.68 1.22 -8.32
CA ASN A 190 -15.70 1.11 -9.36
C ASN A 190 -15.46 -0.07 -10.31
N ILE A 191 -14.97 -1.18 -9.75
CA ILE A 191 -14.84 -2.45 -10.46
C ILE A 191 -16.21 -3.13 -10.45
N PRO A 192 -16.80 -3.45 -11.65
CA PRO A 192 -18.19 -3.84 -11.72
C PRO A 192 -18.52 -5.18 -11.06
N GLY A 193 -17.64 -6.16 -11.15
CA GLY A 193 -17.94 -7.52 -10.71
C GLY A 193 -19.07 -8.16 -11.52
N VAL A 194 -19.68 -9.20 -10.97
CA VAL A 194 -20.85 -9.87 -11.51
C VAL A 194 -22.09 -9.43 -10.72
N PRO A 195 -23.09 -8.79 -11.34
CA PRO A 195 -24.25 -8.26 -10.65
C PRO A 195 -24.95 -9.30 -9.76
N GLY A 196 -25.08 -9.00 -8.47
CA GLY A 196 -25.75 -9.87 -7.49
C GLY A 196 -24.90 -11.02 -6.94
N ILE A 197 -23.62 -11.09 -7.29
CA ILE A 197 -22.64 -11.95 -6.62
C ILE A 197 -21.89 -11.09 -5.61
N GLY A 198 -22.21 -11.24 -4.34
CA GLY A 198 -21.48 -10.60 -3.23
C GLY A 198 -20.43 -11.54 -2.64
N GLU A 199 -19.66 -11.03 -1.67
CA GLU A 199 -18.50 -11.70 -1.05
C GLU A 199 -18.76 -13.16 -0.68
N LYS A 200 -19.83 -13.46 0.06
CA LYS A 200 -20.13 -14.84 0.49
C LYS A 200 -20.38 -15.79 -0.69
N THR A 201 -21.05 -15.33 -1.73
CA THR A 201 -21.32 -16.14 -2.91
C THR A 201 -20.06 -16.33 -3.74
N ALA A 202 -19.26 -15.26 -3.90
CA ALA A 202 -17.95 -15.31 -4.55
C ALA A 202 -17.02 -16.29 -3.84
N MET A 203 -16.90 -16.22 -2.50
CA MET A 203 -16.13 -17.17 -1.70
C MET A 203 -16.57 -18.62 -1.92
N SER A 204 -17.89 -18.87 -1.92
CA SER A 204 -18.42 -20.23 -2.17
C SER A 204 -18.11 -20.75 -3.57
N ILE A 205 -18.10 -19.86 -4.58
CA ILE A 205 -17.78 -20.24 -5.96
C ILE A 205 -16.28 -20.50 -6.08
N ILE A 206 -15.43 -19.58 -5.63
CA ILE A 206 -13.99 -19.69 -5.79
C ILE A 206 -13.41 -20.84 -4.96
N SER A 207 -13.91 -21.08 -3.75
CA SER A 207 -13.48 -22.24 -2.96
C SER A 207 -13.77 -23.60 -3.63
N LYS A 208 -14.73 -23.66 -4.56
CA LYS A 208 -15.08 -24.88 -5.29
C LYS A 208 -14.43 -24.97 -6.67
N TYR A 209 -14.36 -23.84 -7.37
CA TYR A 209 -13.94 -23.80 -8.78
C TYR A 209 -12.58 -23.16 -9.01
N HIS A 210 -12.01 -22.50 -8.01
CA HIS A 210 -10.66 -21.91 -8.00
C HIS A 210 -10.43 -20.73 -8.94
N SER A 211 -11.24 -20.55 -9.98
CA SER A 211 -11.14 -19.43 -10.93
C SER A 211 -12.50 -19.10 -11.53
N ILE A 212 -12.64 -17.88 -12.08
CA ILE A 212 -13.85 -17.49 -12.79
C ILE A 212 -14.01 -18.29 -14.08
N GLU A 213 -12.91 -18.68 -14.71
CA GLU A 213 -12.92 -19.47 -15.95
C GLU A 213 -13.52 -20.85 -15.68
N ASN A 214 -13.01 -21.57 -14.69
CA ASN A 214 -13.52 -22.89 -14.31
C ASN A 214 -14.95 -22.81 -13.77
N ALA A 215 -15.28 -21.76 -13.01
CA ALA A 215 -16.66 -21.52 -12.57
C ALA A 215 -17.61 -21.30 -13.74
N TYR A 216 -17.17 -20.64 -14.82
CA TYR A 216 -17.96 -20.43 -16.02
C TYR A 216 -18.14 -21.72 -16.85
N GLU A 217 -17.09 -22.54 -16.96
CA GLU A 217 -17.18 -23.87 -17.62
C GLU A 217 -18.21 -24.77 -16.93
N HIS A 218 -18.34 -24.64 -15.60
CA HIS A 218 -19.28 -25.41 -14.78
C HIS A 218 -20.52 -24.57 -14.36
N VAL A 219 -20.86 -23.54 -15.14
CA VAL A 219 -21.89 -22.56 -14.75
C VAL A 219 -23.25 -23.20 -14.45
N GLU A 220 -23.59 -24.32 -15.12
CA GLU A 220 -24.84 -25.06 -14.89
C GLU A 220 -24.94 -25.68 -13.49
N GLU A 221 -23.84 -25.95 -12.86
CA GLU A 221 -23.74 -26.55 -11.51
C GLU A 221 -23.77 -25.49 -10.39
N LEU A 222 -23.66 -24.19 -10.74
CA LEU A 222 -23.59 -23.13 -9.75
C LEU A 222 -24.88 -22.99 -8.96
N THR A 223 -24.70 -22.73 -7.69
CA THR A 223 -25.78 -22.38 -6.76
C THR A 223 -25.42 -21.11 -6.00
N PRO A 224 -26.39 -20.23 -5.73
CA PRO A 224 -27.80 -20.28 -6.08
C PRO A 224 -28.05 -20.02 -7.57
N ALA A 225 -29.22 -20.38 -8.07
CA ALA A 225 -29.59 -20.18 -9.48
C ALA A 225 -29.44 -18.72 -9.97
N LYS A 226 -29.60 -17.74 -9.07
CA LYS A 226 -29.37 -16.33 -9.38
C LYS A 226 -27.91 -16.07 -9.74
N ALA A 227 -26.96 -16.61 -9.00
CA ALA A 227 -25.52 -16.45 -9.26
C ALA A 227 -25.15 -17.13 -10.59
N LYS A 228 -25.68 -18.34 -10.85
CA LYS A 228 -25.52 -19.06 -12.10
C LYS A 228 -25.93 -18.20 -13.30
N ASN A 229 -27.18 -17.72 -13.30
CA ASN A 229 -27.69 -16.90 -14.40
C ASN A 229 -26.89 -15.62 -14.57
N SER A 230 -26.56 -14.96 -13.45
CA SER A 230 -25.79 -13.72 -13.51
C SER A 230 -24.38 -13.92 -14.05
N LEU A 231 -23.66 -14.95 -13.64
CA LEU A 231 -22.32 -15.23 -14.18
C LEU A 231 -22.39 -15.59 -15.67
N ARG A 232 -23.42 -16.38 -16.09
CA ARG A 232 -23.62 -16.70 -17.49
C ARG A 232 -23.80 -15.48 -18.37
N GLU A 233 -24.62 -14.53 -17.90
CA GLU A 233 -24.98 -13.32 -18.65
C GLU A 233 -23.89 -12.25 -18.60
N ASN A 234 -23.04 -12.25 -17.56
CA ASN A 234 -22.07 -11.19 -17.29
C ASN A 234 -20.63 -11.70 -17.19
N TYR A 235 -20.29 -12.77 -17.89
CA TYR A 235 -18.93 -13.31 -17.82
C TYR A 235 -17.86 -12.34 -18.35
N ASP A 236 -18.20 -11.51 -19.34
CA ASP A 236 -17.29 -10.48 -19.84
C ASP A 236 -16.99 -9.40 -18.79
N LEU A 237 -17.96 -9.07 -17.93
CA LEU A 237 -17.73 -8.18 -16.79
C LEU A 237 -16.82 -8.85 -15.74
N ALA A 238 -16.96 -10.15 -15.52
CA ALA A 238 -16.07 -10.87 -14.61
C ALA A 238 -14.61 -10.84 -15.13
N LYS A 239 -14.41 -11.08 -16.43
CA LYS A 239 -13.08 -10.99 -17.07
C LYS A 239 -12.48 -9.59 -16.96
N LEU A 240 -13.27 -8.57 -17.28
CA LEU A 240 -12.84 -7.17 -17.13
C LEU A 240 -12.46 -6.88 -15.68
N SER A 241 -13.31 -7.26 -14.73
CA SER A 241 -13.08 -7.07 -13.30
C SER A 241 -11.83 -7.78 -12.81
N LYS A 242 -11.55 -8.99 -13.30
CA LYS A 242 -10.31 -9.74 -13.02
C LYS A 242 -9.08 -8.95 -13.44
N VAL A 243 -9.07 -8.41 -14.65
CA VAL A 243 -7.94 -7.60 -15.16
C VAL A 243 -7.77 -6.33 -14.33
N LEU A 244 -8.87 -5.62 -14.01
CA LEU A 244 -8.81 -4.40 -13.22
C LEU A 244 -8.34 -4.63 -11.77
N ALA A 245 -8.72 -5.76 -11.18
CA ALA A 245 -8.34 -6.14 -9.80
C ALA A 245 -6.92 -6.72 -9.70
N THR A 246 -6.33 -7.17 -10.81
CA THR A 246 -4.98 -7.75 -10.80
C THR A 246 -3.92 -6.68 -10.63
N ILE A 247 -3.06 -6.85 -9.64
CA ILE A 247 -1.88 -6.03 -9.44
C ILE A 247 -0.78 -6.49 -10.42
N GLU A 248 -0.22 -5.54 -11.18
CA GLU A 248 0.92 -5.81 -12.06
C GLU A 248 2.18 -6.00 -11.21
N THR A 249 2.86 -7.12 -11.42
CA THR A 249 4.09 -7.46 -10.66
C THR A 249 5.36 -7.44 -11.50
N ASP A 250 5.24 -7.02 -12.77
CA ASP A 250 6.36 -6.86 -13.71
C ASP A 250 6.35 -5.46 -14.37
N ALA A 251 5.93 -4.44 -13.59
CA ALA A 251 5.96 -3.05 -14.05
C ALA A 251 7.42 -2.59 -14.26
N PRO A 252 7.68 -1.67 -15.21
CA PRO A 252 9.03 -1.20 -15.53
C PRO A 252 9.57 -0.23 -14.45
N VAL A 253 9.64 -0.71 -13.21
CA VAL A 253 10.15 0.06 -12.07
C VAL A 253 11.67 0.02 -12.07
N GLU A 254 12.28 1.18 -12.30
CA GLU A 254 13.73 1.36 -12.13
C GLU A 254 14.03 1.64 -10.66
N PHE A 255 14.26 0.59 -9.88
CA PHE A 255 14.60 0.69 -8.47
C PHE A 255 15.63 -0.38 -8.08
N ASN A 256 16.72 0.07 -7.48
CA ASN A 256 17.71 -0.81 -6.89
C ASN A 256 17.39 -0.99 -5.38
N ILE A 257 17.20 -2.23 -4.95
CA ILE A 257 16.80 -2.54 -3.57
C ILE A 257 17.89 -2.11 -2.57
N GLU A 258 19.16 -2.17 -2.94
CA GLU A 258 20.27 -1.74 -2.09
C GLU A 258 20.19 -0.24 -1.73
N ASP A 259 19.57 0.59 -2.59
CA ASP A 259 19.37 2.02 -2.32
C ASP A 259 18.33 2.27 -1.22
N SER A 260 17.60 1.24 -0.81
CA SER A 260 16.64 1.29 0.30
C SER A 260 17.22 0.87 1.65
N ALA A 261 18.51 0.55 1.72
CA ALA A 261 19.18 0.19 2.98
C ALA A 261 19.04 1.31 4.01
N ILE A 262 18.58 0.96 5.22
CA ILE A 262 18.36 1.93 6.29
C ILE A 262 19.71 2.35 6.87
N GLY A 263 20.07 3.60 6.58
CA GLY A 263 21.20 4.28 7.19
C GLY A 263 20.76 5.20 8.34
N ASN A 264 21.41 6.37 8.45
CA ASN A 264 20.95 7.42 9.36
C ASN A 264 19.74 8.13 8.78
N ILE A 265 18.53 7.81 9.31
CA ILE A 265 17.27 8.46 8.92
C ILE A 265 16.98 9.73 9.73
N PHE A 266 17.67 9.94 10.84
CA PHE A 266 17.51 11.12 11.72
C PHE A 266 18.61 12.15 11.43
N THR A 267 18.64 12.63 10.19
CA THR A 267 19.60 13.61 9.68
C THR A 267 19.34 15.00 10.26
N LYS A 268 20.29 15.93 10.07
CA LYS A 268 20.11 17.35 10.42
C LYS A 268 18.99 17.99 9.61
N GLU A 269 18.91 17.70 8.34
CA GLU A 269 17.89 18.18 7.40
C GLU A 269 16.48 17.70 7.83
N ALA A 270 16.36 16.44 8.22
CA ALA A 270 15.12 15.90 8.77
C ALA A 270 14.75 16.61 10.09
N TYR A 271 15.72 16.87 10.98
CA TYR A 271 15.47 17.62 12.22
C TYR A 271 14.93 19.02 11.96
N GLU A 272 15.45 19.73 10.96
CA GLU A 272 15.00 21.08 10.58
C GLU A 272 13.54 21.04 10.09
N LEU A 273 13.18 20.07 9.24
CA LEU A 273 11.80 19.90 8.77
C LEU A 273 10.85 19.49 9.89
N PHE A 274 11.23 18.54 10.76
CA PHE A 274 10.42 18.17 11.92
C PHE A 274 10.17 19.35 12.86
N THR A 275 11.16 20.24 13.00
CA THR A 275 11.03 21.45 13.79
C THR A 275 10.08 22.46 13.11
N ARG A 276 10.24 22.70 11.81
CA ARG A 276 9.42 23.60 11.01
C ARG A 276 7.94 23.18 11.03
N TYR A 277 7.68 21.88 10.83
CA TYR A 277 6.33 21.33 10.82
C TYR A 277 5.79 21.00 12.22
N GLU A 278 6.49 21.40 13.28
CA GLU A 278 6.12 21.25 14.69
C GLU A 278 5.80 19.79 15.10
N LEU A 279 6.52 18.83 14.58
CA LEU A 279 6.41 17.42 14.94
C LEU A 279 7.10 17.13 16.29
N LYS A 280 6.77 17.93 17.31
CA LYS A 280 7.52 18.09 18.59
C LYS A 280 7.82 16.76 19.29
N SER A 281 6.82 15.86 19.37
CA SER A 281 7.01 14.56 20.06
C SER A 281 7.95 13.60 19.34
N LEU A 282 8.20 13.82 18.04
CA LEU A 282 9.11 13.03 17.23
C LEU A 282 10.56 13.55 17.32
N LEU A 283 10.79 14.77 17.79
CA LEU A 283 12.14 15.33 17.96
C LEU A 283 12.99 14.55 18.97
N LYS A 284 12.37 13.73 19.82
CA LYS A 284 13.08 12.84 20.77
C LYS A 284 13.95 11.77 20.11
N TYR A 285 13.70 11.44 18.84
CA TYR A 285 14.47 10.44 18.09
C TYR A 285 15.81 10.98 17.56
N PHE A 286 16.00 12.32 17.58
CA PHE A 286 17.19 12.95 17.04
C PHE A 286 18.26 13.17 18.12
N ASP A 287 19.48 12.72 17.84
CA ASP A 287 20.67 13.06 18.64
C ASP A 287 21.29 14.36 18.10
N LYS A 288 20.99 15.48 18.76
CA LYS A 288 21.49 16.81 18.37
C LYS A 288 23.01 16.91 18.46
N SER A 289 23.66 16.14 19.33
CA SER A 289 25.11 16.17 19.48
C SER A 289 25.83 15.66 18.23
N SER A 290 25.17 14.82 17.44
CA SER A 290 25.71 14.33 16.16
C SER A 290 25.75 15.38 15.06
N PHE A 291 25.02 16.50 15.21
CA PHE A 291 24.97 17.58 14.22
C PHE A 291 26.11 18.59 14.37
N GLU A 292 26.70 18.71 15.56
CA GLU A 292 27.71 19.70 15.88
C GLU A 292 29.15 19.29 15.46
N GLN A 293 29.36 18.02 15.10
CA GLN A 293 30.72 17.49 14.83
C GLN A 293 31.25 17.72 13.39
N LYS A 294 30.48 18.32 12.46
CA LYS A 294 30.91 18.52 11.06
C LYS A 294 31.47 19.89 10.71
N ASP A 295 31.52 20.84 11.63
CA ASP A 295 32.01 22.22 11.39
C ASP A 295 33.43 22.49 11.94
N ILE A 296 34.26 21.45 12.17
CA ILE A 296 35.70 21.68 12.43
C ILE A 296 36.40 21.72 11.07
N PRO A 297 36.91 22.89 10.61
CA PRO A 297 37.77 22.95 9.45
C PRO A 297 39.00 22.11 9.72
N GLU A 298 39.42 21.26 8.79
CA GLU A 298 40.78 20.70 8.80
C GLU A 298 41.75 21.87 8.76
N GLU A 299 42.26 22.27 9.90
CA GLU A 299 43.39 23.17 9.99
C GLU A 299 44.56 22.53 9.27
N ILE A 300 44.97 23.18 8.20
CA ILE A 300 46.18 22.94 7.42
C ILE A 300 47.34 22.81 8.38
N ILE A 301 47.85 21.58 8.55
CA ILE A 301 49.16 21.38 9.14
C ILE A 301 50.18 21.80 8.11
N ILE A 302 50.81 22.97 8.37
CA ILE A 302 51.97 23.48 7.62
C ILE A 302 53.23 22.69 8.06
#